data_7fbcc96c896ac0976b5cdff887a8a4b7
#
_entry.id   7fbcc96c896ac0976b5cdff887a8a4b7
#
_cell.length_a   1.000
_cell.length_b   1.000
_cell.length_c   1.000
_cell.angle_alpha   90.00
_cell.angle_beta   90.00
_cell.angle_gamma   90.00
#
_symmetry.space_group_name_H-M   'P 1'
#
loop_
_entity.id
_entity.type
_entity.pdbx_description
1 polymer ?
#
loop_
_entity_poly.entity_id
_entity_poly.type
_entity_poly.pdbx_seq_one_letter_code
_entity_poly.pdbx_strand_id
1 'polypeptide(L)'
;MTLKREEIADKLAAVGYVADHNIATALWLMDFLRRPLLLEGEAGVGKTEVGKALAAVHGAELIRLQCYEGLDQNAALYEWNYQRQLLAIKARESIGENADAIEEMARDCRSQHVPRGSK
;
A
#
# COMPACT_ATOMS: atom_id res chain seq x y z
N MET A 1 -5.20 1.33 20.87
CA MET A 1 -5.84 2.37 21.69
C MET A 1 -7.03 2.89 20.90
N THR A 2 -8.23 2.75 21.40
CA THR A 2 -9.45 3.12 20.67
C THR A 2 -9.70 4.63 20.88
N LEU A 3 -9.72 5.37 19.80
CA LEU A 3 -10.03 6.81 19.82
C LEU A 3 -11.52 7.01 20.13
N LYS A 4 -11.85 8.08 20.82
CA LYS A 4 -13.24 8.49 20.96
C LYS A 4 -13.71 9.11 19.63
N ARG A 5 -15.00 9.00 19.32
CA ARG A 5 -15.57 9.50 18.06
C ARG A 5 -15.24 10.99 17.80
N GLU A 6 -15.31 11.81 18.82
CA GLU A 6 -15.01 13.26 18.74
C GLU A 6 -13.53 13.51 18.46
N GLU A 7 -12.65 12.70 19.04
CA GLU A 7 -11.21 12.79 18.84
C GLU A 7 -10.79 12.43 17.41
N ILE A 8 -11.51 11.54 16.74
CA ILE A 8 -11.19 11.18 15.33
C ILE A 8 -11.44 12.37 14.41
N ALA A 9 -12.56 13.05 14.55
CA ALA A 9 -12.86 14.23 13.72
C ALA A 9 -11.80 15.33 13.90
N ASP A 10 -11.39 15.59 15.14
CA ASP A 10 -10.37 16.58 15.47
C ASP A 10 -9.00 16.20 14.92
N LYS A 11 -8.62 14.93 15.04
CA LYS A 11 -7.36 14.44 14.50
C LYS A 11 -7.31 14.43 12.98
N LEU A 12 -8.41 14.11 12.31
CA LEU A 12 -8.54 14.22 10.86
C LEU A 12 -8.42 15.66 10.40
N ALA A 13 -9.07 16.59 11.10
CA ALA A 13 -8.95 18.02 10.81
C ALA A 13 -7.50 18.52 10.99
N ALA A 14 -6.78 18.02 12.00
CA ALA A 14 -5.39 18.37 12.25
C ALA A 14 -4.43 17.92 11.13
N VAL A 15 -4.76 16.85 10.41
CA VAL A 15 -4.00 16.41 9.23
C VAL A 15 -4.53 16.98 7.92
N GLY A 16 -5.44 17.95 7.98
CA GLY A 16 -5.98 18.67 6.82
C GLY A 16 -7.18 17.99 6.14
N TYR A 17 -7.78 16.99 6.78
CA TYR A 17 -8.97 16.30 6.27
C TYR A 17 -10.22 16.67 7.07
N VAL A 18 -11.17 17.35 6.42
CA VAL A 18 -12.46 17.69 7.03
C VAL A 18 -13.45 16.55 6.79
N ALA A 19 -13.68 15.74 7.82
CA ALA A 19 -14.65 14.65 7.78
C ALA A 19 -16.05 15.16 8.14
N ASP A 20 -17.06 14.73 7.39
CA ASP A 20 -18.42 14.92 7.84
C ASP A 20 -18.75 13.97 9.01
N HIS A 21 -19.89 14.20 9.67
CA HIS A 21 -20.30 13.41 10.83
C HIS A 21 -20.45 11.91 10.52
N ASN A 22 -20.90 11.56 9.31
CA ASN A 22 -21.10 10.17 8.90
C ASN A 22 -19.76 9.46 8.70
N ILE A 23 -18.82 10.10 8.02
CA ILE A 23 -17.47 9.58 7.81
C ILE A 23 -16.73 9.44 9.14
N ALA A 24 -16.77 10.43 9.99
CA ALA A 24 -16.13 10.35 11.31
C ALA A 24 -16.69 9.21 12.16
N THR A 25 -18.02 9.01 12.13
CA THR A 25 -18.67 7.91 12.83
C THR A 25 -18.29 6.54 12.24
N ALA A 26 -18.25 6.42 10.91
CA ALA A 26 -17.87 5.19 10.23
C ALA A 26 -16.40 4.81 10.51
N LEU A 27 -15.49 5.77 10.49
CA LEU A 27 -14.08 5.56 10.81
C LEU A 27 -13.87 5.17 12.27
N TRP A 28 -14.63 5.80 13.17
CA TRP A 28 -14.60 5.42 14.59
C TRP A 28 -15.10 3.99 14.80
N LEU A 29 -16.21 3.60 14.17
CA LEU A 29 -16.74 2.23 14.25
C LEU A 29 -15.76 1.21 13.67
N MET A 30 -15.13 1.51 12.54
CA MET A 30 -14.11 0.68 11.92
C MET A 30 -12.96 0.41 12.91
N ASP A 31 -12.43 1.45 13.54
CA ASP A 31 -11.34 1.34 14.51
C ASP A 31 -11.76 0.60 15.77
N PHE A 32 -12.95 0.90 16.29
CA PHE A 32 -13.50 0.28 17.50
C PHE A 32 -13.78 -1.22 17.31
N LEU A 33 -14.41 -1.58 16.19
CA LEU A 33 -14.80 -2.96 15.89
C LEU A 33 -13.67 -3.78 15.25
N ARG A 34 -12.57 -3.15 14.87
CA ARG A 34 -11.48 -3.79 14.10
C ARG A 34 -11.99 -4.46 12.82
N ARG A 35 -12.85 -3.77 12.10
CA ARG A 35 -13.45 -4.26 10.86
C ARG A 35 -13.07 -3.36 9.68
N PRO A 36 -12.94 -3.93 8.47
CA PRO A 36 -12.70 -3.12 7.28
C PRO A 36 -13.90 -2.21 6.97
N LEU A 37 -13.62 -1.07 6.37
CA LEU A 37 -14.63 -0.11 5.91
C LEU A 37 -14.67 -0.11 4.38
N LEU A 38 -15.85 -0.23 3.81
CA LEU A 38 -16.11 -0.03 2.39
C LEU A 38 -16.63 1.39 2.17
N LEU A 39 -15.93 2.16 1.33
CA LEU A 39 -16.34 3.49 0.89
C LEU A 39 -16.73 3.44 -0.58
N GLU A 40 -17.98 3.76 -0.87
CA GLU A 40 -18.50 3.86 -2.23
C GLU A 40 -18.85 5.32 -2.57
N GLY A 41 -18.74 5.67 -3.83
CA GLY A 41 -19.07 7.00 -4.33
C GLY A 41 -18.47 7.24 -5.70
N GLU A 42 -18.86 8.35 -6.31
CA GLU A 42 -18.35 8.77 -7.61
C GLU A 42 -16.84 9.09 -7.57
N ALA A 43 -16.20 9.07 -8.74
CA ALA A 43 -14.81 9.49 -8.87
C ALA A 43 -14.64 10.95 -8.45
N GLY A 44 -13.58 11.25 -7.68
CA GLY A 44 -13.26 12.62 -7.27
C GLY A 44 -13.94 13.10 -5.97
N VAL A 45 -14.74 12.27 -5.29
CA VAL A 45 -15.36 12.66 -4.00
C VAL A 45 -14.44 12.54 -2.78
N GLY A 46 -13.18 12.16 -2.98
CA GLY A 46 -12.17 12.14 -1.91
C GLY A 46 -12.04 10.81 -1.15
N LYS A 47 -12.53 9.68 -1.69
CA LYS A 47 -12.41 8.35 -1.06
C LYS A 47 -10.97 7.95 -0.73
N THR A 48 -10.04 8.24 -1.62
CA THR A 48 -8.61 7.92 -1.43
C THR A 48 -7.97 8.77 -0.34
N GLU A 49 -8.41 10.02 -0.19
CA GLU A 49 -7.89 10.94 0.83
C GLU A 49 -8.23 10.48 2.26
N VAL A 50 -9.35 9.78 2.45
CA VAL A 50 -9.72 9.16 3.73
C VAL A 50 -8.62 8.20 4.22
N GLY A 51 -8.13 7.33 3.33
CA GLY A 51 -7.05 6.40 3.66
C GLY A 51 -5.75 7.08 4.05
N LYS A 52 -5.36 8.14 3.32
CA LYS A 52 -4.17 8.93 3.63
C LYS A 52 -4.29 9.64 4.97
N ALA A 53 -5.43 10.28 5.23
CA ALA A 53 -5.68 10.98 6.47
C ALA A 53 -5.68 10.01 7.67
N LEU A 54 -6.29 8.84 7.53
CA LEU A 54 -6.33 7.82 8.56
C LEU A 54 -4.93 7.27 8.88
N ALA A 55 -4.12 7.01 7.86
CA ALA A 55 -2.72 6.60 8.04
C ALA A 55 -1.92 7.65 8.81
N ALA A 56 -2.09 8.94 8.47
CA ALA A 56 -1.43 10.04 9.18
C ALA A 56 -1.90 10.16 10.64
N VAL A 57 -3.18 9.99 10.92
CA VAL A 57 -3.74 10.01 12.30
C VAL A 57 -3.16 8.90 13.16
N HIS A 58 -2.99 7.70 12.59
CA HIS A 58 -2.44 6.55 13.31
C HIS A 58 -0.91 6.47 13.28
N GLY A 59 -0.24 7.36 12.53
CA GLY A 59 1.21 7.25 12.31
C GLY A 59 1.62 5.96 11.62
N ALA A 60 0.73 5.42 10.79
CA ALA A 60 0.91 4.14 10.11
C ALA A 60 1.33 4.34 8.66
N GLU A 61 2.07 3.36 8.13
CA GLU A 61 2.39 3.33 6.70
C GLU A 61 1.14 3.03 5.87
N LEU A 62 0.92 3.79 4.80
CA LEU A 62 -0.19 3.56 3.86
C LEU A 62 0.24 2.56 2.79
N ILE A 63 -0.37 1.39 2.80
CA ILE A 63 -0.23 0.41 1.74
C ILE A 63 -1.39 0.59 0.76
N ARG A 64 -1.08 1.00 -0.48
CA ARG A 64 -2.08 1.22 -1.52
C ARG A 64 -2.06 0.09 -2.53
N LEU A 65 -3.21 -0.54 -2.70
CA LEU A 65 -3.46 -1.53 -3.75
C LEU A 65 -4.51 -0.98 -4.71
N GLN A 66 -4.13 -0.77 -5.96
CA GLN A 66 -5.07 -0.44 -7.02
C GLN A 66 -5.52 -1.72 -7.72
N CYS A 67 -6.78 -2.07 -7.54
CA CYS A 67 -7.35 -3.25 -8.15
C CYS A 67 -7.62 -3.03 -9.64
N TYR A 68 -7.39 -4.08 -10.43
CA TYR A 68 -7.68 -4.14 -11.85
C TYR A 68 -8.20 -5.53 -12.21
N GLU A 69 -8.83 -5.65 -13.38
CA GLU A 69 -9.34 -6.93 -13.86
C GLU A 69 -8.19 -7.94 -14.04
N GLY A 70 -8.34 -9.13 -13.46
CA GLY A 70 -7.30 -10.16 -13.48
C GLY A 70 -6.26 -10.07 -12.36
N LEU A 71 -6.44 -9.15 -11.39
CA LEU A 71 -5.58 -9.10 -10.21
C LEU A 71 -5.73 -10.39 -9.38
N ASP A 72 -4.67 -11.18 -9.29
CA ASP A 72 -4.60 -12.37 -8.46
C ASP A 72 -3.96 -12.09 -7.08
N GLN A 73 -3.97 -13.10 -6.21
CA GLN A 73 -3.41 -12.99 -4.87
C GLN A 73 -1.91 -12.67 -4.88
N ASN A 74 -1.15 -13.26 -5.80
CA ASN A 74 0.29 -13.05 -5.88
C ASN A 74 0.60 -11.62 -6.32
N ALA A 75 -0.09 -11.11 -7.35
CA ALA A 75 0.05 -9.74 -7.79
C ALA A 75 -0.43 -8.71 -6.74
N ALA A 76 -1.42 -9.07 -5.93
CA ALA A 76 -1.91 -8.23 -4.84
C ALA A 76 -0.92 -8.14 -3.66
N LEU A 77 -0.29 -9.25 -3.29
CA LEU A 77 0.61 -9.31 -2.14
C LEU A 77 2.04 -8.89 -2.46
N TYR A 78 2.47 -9.05 -3.71
CA TYR A 78 3.84 -8.84 -4.11
C TYR A 78 3.94 -7.89 -5.30
N GLU A 79 5.02 -7.13 -5.33
CA GLU A 79 5.37 -6.25 -6.45
C GLU A 79 6.66 -6.73 -7.10
N TRP A 80 6.62 -6.90 -8.42
CA TRP A 80 7.79 -7.32 -9.19
C TRP A 80 8.72 -6.13 -9.47
N ASN A 81 9.95 -6.21 -9.01
CA ASN A 81 10.90 -5.12 -9.18
C ASN A 81 11.73 -5.25 -10.47
N TYR A 82 11.13 -4.97 -11.62
CA TYR A 82 11.77 -5.05 -12.93
C TYR A 82 13.00 -4.17 -13.08
N GLN A 83 12.99 -2.98 -12.55
CA GLN A 83 14.09 -2.02 -12.70
C GLN A 83 15.36 -2.53 -12.04
N ARG A 84 15.24 -3.08 -10.83
CA ARG A 84 16.38 -3.65 -10.10
C ARG A 84 16.96 -4.87 -10.80
N GLN A 85 16.11 -5.70 -11.39
CA GLN A 85 16.51 -6.86 -12.18
C GLN A 85 17.25 -6.46 -13.45
N LEU A 86 16.74 -5.50 -14.21
CA LEU A 86 17.39 -4.99 -15.42
C LEU A 86 18.76 -4.36 -15.12
N LEU A 87 18.87 -3.61 -14.01
CA LEU A 87 20.16 -3.06 -13.58
C LEU A 87 21.16 -4.15 -13.18
N ALA A 88 20.70 -5.19 -12.48
CA ALA A 88 21.55 -6.33 -12.13
C ALA A 88 22.04 -7.12 -13.37
N ILE A 89 21.16 -7.31 -14.36
CA ILE A 89 21.50 -7.95 -15.64
C ILE A 89 22.55 -7.13 -16.38
N LYS A 90 22.32 -5.83 -16.57
CA LYS A 90 23.25 -4.93 -17.27
C LYS A 90 24.60 -4.81 -16.57
N ALA A 91 24.62 -4.76 -15.24
CA ALA A 91 25.86 -4.72 -14.48
C ALA A 91 26.69 -6.00 -14.66
N ARG A 92 26.05 -7.16 -14.78
CA ARG A 92 26.75 -8.45 -15.00
C ARG A 92 27.19 -8.65 -16.43
N GLU A 93 26.43 -8.20 -17.42
CA GLU A 93 26.86 -8.19 -18.83
C GLU A 93 28.13 -7.36 -19.01
N SER A 94 28.26 -6.24 -18.31
CA SER A 94 29.46 -5.39 -18.38
C SER A 94 30.71 -6.03 -17.72
N ILE A 95 30.53 -7.02 -16.85
CA ILE A 95 31.61 -7.73 -16.15
C ILE A 95 32.03 -9.03 -16.88
N GLY A 96 31.28 -9.47 -17.91
CA GLY A 96 31.61 -10.63 -18.73
C GLY A 96 31.49 -11.98 -18.01
N GLU A 97 30.57 -12.11 -17.08
CA GLU A 97 30.33 -13.34 -16.32
C GLU A 97 29.57 -14.41 -17.12
N ASN A 98 29.96 -15.67 -16.92
CA ASN A 98 29.48 -16.85 -17.62
C ASN A 98 28.02 -17.24 -17.36
N ALA A 99 27.49 -18.20 -18.16
CA ALA A 99 26.12 -18.71 -18.14
C ALA A 99 25.62 -19.20 -16.78
N ASP A 100 26.50 -19.68 -15.90
CA ASP A 100 26.16 -20.11 -14.53
C ASP A 100 25.63 -18.95 -13.65
N ALA A 101 26.17 -17.76 -13.87
CA ALA A 101 25.70 -16.55 -13.18
C ALA A 101 24.29 -16.14 -13.61
N ILE A 102 23.89 -16.42 -14.85
CA ILE A 102 22.55 -16.15 -15.37
C ILE A 102 21.51 -17.07 -14.70
N GLU A 103 21.88 -18.32 -14.44
CA GLU A 103 20.99 -19.29 -13.78
C GLU A 103 20.83 -18.98 -12.30
N GLU A 104 21.89 -18.56 -11.62
CA GLU A 104 21.83 -18.08 -10.23
C GLU A 104 20.99 -16.80 -10.12
N MET A 105 21.07 -15.92 -11.11
CA MET A 105 20.27 -14.71 -11.25
C MET A 105 18.78 -15.01 -11.46
N ALA A 106 18.45 -16.03 -12.24
CA ALA A 106 17.07 -16.48 -12.44
C ALA A 106 16.45 -17.03 -11.15
N ARG A 107 17.26 -17.63 -10.27
CA ARG A 107 16.85 -18.04 -8.92
C ARG A 107 16.65 -16.85 -8.00
N ASP A 108 17.56 -15.88 -8.03
CA ASP A 108 17.49 -14.65 -7.23
C ASP A 108 16.29 -13.77 -7.65
N CYS A 109 16.00 -13.71 -8.94
CA CYS A 109 14.81 -13.04 -9.46
C CYS A 109 13.50 -13.63 -8.94
N ARG A 110 13.42 -14.92 -8.68
CA ARG A 110 12.25 -15.56 -8.06
C ARG A 110 12.14 -15.26 -6.57
N SER A 111 13.26 -15.03 -5.89
CA SER A 111 13.28 -14.66 -4.47
C SER A 111 13.06 -13.17 -4.20
N GLN A 112 13.14 -12.33 -5.25
CA GLN A 112 12.96 -10.88 -5.16
C GLN A 112 11.51 -10.40 -5.38
N HIS A 113 10.56 -11.29 -5.20
CA HIS A 113 9.16 -10.96 -5.12
C HIS A 113 8.90 -10.24 -3.78
N VAL A 114 8.93 -8.91 -3.79
CA VAL A 114 8.87 -8.10 -2.57
C VAL A 114 7.42 -7.92 -2.13
N PRO A 115 7.08 -8.14 -0.86
CA PRO A 115 5.74 -7.84 -0.36
C PRO A 115 5.40 -6.36 -0.56
N ARG A 116 4.18 -6.06 -0.98
CA ARG A 116 3.71 -4.67 -1.07
C ARG A 116 3.72 -4.06 0.32
N GLY A 117 4.34 -2.90 0.46
CA GLY A 117 4.48 -2.18 1.73
C GLY A 117 5.77 -2.45 2.51
N SER A 118 6.67 -3.30 2.02
CA SER A 118 8.05 -3.34 2.55
C SER A 118 8.94 -2.34 1.81
N LYS A 119 9.64 -1.52 2.58
CA LYS A 119 10.62 -0.55 2.05
C LYS A 119 11.87 -1.24 1.52
#